data_a131c83f983dc3c2c304db07366741a6
#
_entry.id   a131c83f983dc3c2c304db07366741a6
#
_cell.length_a   1.000
_cell.length_b   1.000
_cell.length_c   1.000
_cell.angle_alpha   90.00
_cell.angle_beta   90.00
_cell.angle_gamma   90.00
#
_symmetry.space_group_name_H-M   'P 1'
#
loop_
_entity.id
_entity.type
_entity.pdbx_description
1 polymer ?
#
loop_
_entity_poly.entity_id
_entity_poly.type
_entity_poly.pdbx_seq_one_letter_code
_entity_poly.pdbx_strand_id
1 'polypeptide(L)' 'MKKVLVTGATGFLGKYVVEELVDHGYQVRAFGRNHTIGQSLVNASVTFVQGNLTNQEDLTKACQEMDMVIHAGALSTV' A
#
# COMPACT_ATOMS: atom_id res chain seq x y z
N MET A 1 -14.84 -0.79 -9.23
CA MET A 1 -14.16 -0.49 -7.96
C MET A 1 -12.76 -0.01 -8.25
N LYS A 2 -12.39 1.14 -7.72
CA LYS A 2 -11.07 1.69 -7.97
C LYS A 2 -10.00 0.98 -7.14
N LYS A 3 -8.84 0.83 -7.74
CA LYS A 3 -7.69 0.17 -7.12
C LYS A 3 -6.64 1.20 -6.76
N VAL A 4 -6.18 1.17 -5.52
CA VAL A 4 -5.22 2.13 -4.99
C VAL A 4 -3.99 1.40 -4.47
N LEU A 5 -2.82 1.83 -4.94
CA LEU A 5 -1.54 1.38 -4.37
C LEU A 5 -1.17 2.31 -3.22
N VAL A 6 -0.86 1.72 -2.06
CA VAL A 6 -0.37 2.49 -0.91
C VAL A 6 1.07 2.07 -0.66
N THR A 7 2.01 2.97 -0.92
CA THR A 7 3.42 2.73 -0.60
C THR A 7 3.70 3.15 0.84
N GLY A 8 4.66 2.50 1.47
CA GLY A 8 4.92 2.74 2.89
C GLY A 8 3.80 2.22 3.79
N ALA A 9 3.03 1.25 3.29
CA ALA A 9 1.86 0.74 4.00
C ALA A 9 2.21 0.05 5.31
N THR A 10 3.44 -0.44 5.44
CA THR A 10 3.90 -1.09 6.67
C THR A 10 4.47 -0.10 7.69
N GLY A 11 4.48 1.19 7.37
CA GLY A 11 4.93 2.23 8.27
C GLY A 11 3.85 2.68 9.24
N PHE A 12 4.17 3.70 10.03
CA PHE A 12 3.32 4.16 11.13
C PHE A 12 1.91 4.58 10.68
N LEU A 13 1.80 5.32 9.59
CA LEU A 13 0.50 5.80 9.11
C LEU A 13 -0.14 4.87 8.07
N GLY A 14 0.63 3.93 7.54
CA GLY A 14 0.15 3.09 6.44
C GLY A 14 -1.11 2.32 6.76
N LYS A 15 -1.17 1.73 7.94
CA LYS A 15 -2.32 0.97 8.39
C LYS A 15 -3.60 1.82 8.36
N TYR A 16 -3.52 3.04 8.87
CA TYR A 16 -4.68 3.91 8.93
C TYR A 16 -5.13 4.36 7.55
N VAL A 17 -4.18 4.62 6.66
CA VAL A 17 -4.49 4.98 5.27
C VAL A 17 -5.20 3.82 4.57
N VAL A 18 -4.69 2.61 4.73
CA VAL A 18 -5.29 1.42 4.14
C VAL A 18 -6.72 1.22 4.65
N GLU A 19 -6.92 1.31 5.96
CA GLU A 19 -8.25 1.13 6.55
C GLU A 19 -9.23 2.18 6.04
N GLU A 20 -8.81 3.42 5.96
CA GLU A 20 -9.66 4.50 5.48
C GLU A 20 -10.09 4.28 4.03
N LEU A 21 -9.16 3.83 3.17
CA LEU A 21 -9.48 3.55 1.78
C LEU A 21 -10.47 2.40 1.65
N VAL A 22 -10.30 1.34 2.43
CA VAL A 22 -11.21 0.20 2.42
C VAL A 22 -12.61 0.65 2.84
N ASP A 23 -12.70 1.48 3.86
CA ASP A 23 -13.98 2.00 4.35
C ASP A 23 -14.69 2.84 3.28
N HIS A 24 -13.95 3.43 2.36
CA HIS A 24 -14.52 4.21 1.25
C HIS A 24 -14.75 3.38 -0.01
N GLY A 25 -14.62 2.07 0.07
CA GLY A 25 -14.96 1.17 -1.04
C GLY A 25 -13.86 0.92 -2.04
N TYR A 26 -12.62 1.28 -1.74
CA TYR A 26 -11.49 1.01 -2.63
C TYR A 26 -10.92 -0.39 -2.39
N GLN A 27 -10.36 -0.95 -3.47
CA GLN A 27 -9.46 -2.09 -3.33
C GLN A 27 -8.05 -1.56 -3.17
N VAL A 28 -7.29 -2.13 -2.24
CA VAL A 28 -5.98 -1.61 -1.87
C VAL A 28 -4.91 -2.66 -2.14
N ARG A 29 -3.83 -2.20 -2.77
CA ARG A 29 -2.58 -2.96 -2.82
C ARG A 29 -1.60 -2.27 -1.90
N ALA A 30 -1.30 -2.90 -0.77
CA ALA A 30 -0.32 -2.38 0.18
C ALA A 30 1.08 -2.76 -0.29
N PHE A 31 2.02 -1.83 -0.21
CA PHE A 31 3.39 -2.03 -0.65
C PHE A 31 4.34 -1.56 0.45
N GLY A 32 5.29 -2.39 0.81
CA GLY A 32 6.26 -2.04 1.84
C GLY A 32 7.33 -3.10 1.98
N ARG A 33 8.31 -2.84 2.84
CA ARG A 33 9.44 -3.73 3.03
C ARG A 33 9.20 -4.81 4.08
N ASN A 34 8.32 -4.56 5.04
CA ASN A 34 8.11 -5.47 6.17
C ASN A 34 7.04 -6.50 5.84
N HIS A 35 7.47 -7.72 5.53
CA HIS A 35 6.58 -8.80 5.13
C HIS A 35 5.58 -9.16 6.25
N THR A 36 6.05 -9.23 7.48
CA THR A 36 5.20 -9.63 8.61
C THR A 36 4.06 -8.63 8.83
N ILE A 37 4.39 -7.35 8.87
CA ILE A 37 3.37 -6.31 9.02
C ILE A 37 2.48 -6.27 7.79
N GLY A 38 3.06 -6.40 6.59
CA GLY A 38 2.30 -6.41 5.35
C GLY A 38 1.25 -7.51 5.32
N GLN A 39 1.61 -8.72 5.71
CA GLN A 39 0.67 -9.83 5.74
C GLN A 39 -0.46 -9.60 6.74
N SER A 40 -0.20 -8.87 7.81
CA SER A 40 -1.24 -8.55 8.79
C SER A 40 -2.30 -7.60 8.24
N LEU A 41 -2.00 -6.88 7.15
CA LEU A 41 -2.93 -5.95 6.52
C LEU A 41 -3.87 -6.63 5.52
N VAL A 42 -3.55 -7.86 5.11
CA VAL A 42 -4.29 -8.56 4.05
C VAL A 42 -5.68 -8.95 4.51
N ASN A 43 -6.67 -8.67 3.67
CA ASN A 43 -8.05 -9.13 3.87
C ASN A 43 -8.74 -9.19 2.49
N ALA A 44 -10.07 -9.27 2.49
CA ALA A 44 -10.83 -9.37 1.24
C ALA A 44 -10.61 -8.19 0.29
N SER A 45 -10.29 -7.02 0.82
CA SER A 45 -10.11 -5.80 0.04
C SER A 45 -8.65 -5.35 -0.08
N VAL A 46 -7.72 -6.02 0.61
CA VAL A 46 -6.33 -5.61 0.67
C VAL A 46 -5.42 -6.77 0.31
N THR A 47 -4.55 -6.53 -0.67
CA THR A 47 -3.43 -7.43 -0.98
C THR A 47 -2.13 -6.75 -0.56
N PHE A 48 -1.08 -7.53 -0.38
CA PHE A 48 0.23 -7.01 -0.02
C PHE A 48 1.29 -7.45 -1.01
N VAL A 49 2.13 -6.52 -1.40
CA VAL A 49 3.31 -6.78 -2.24
C VAL A 49 4.53 -6.28 -1.48
N GLN A 50 5.46 -7.18 -1.21
CA GLN A 50 6.73 -6.80 -0.59
C GLN A 50 7.67 -6.21 -1.63
N GLY A 51 8.29 -5.10 -1.30
CA GLY A 51 9.26 -4.48 -2.18
C GLY A 51 9.89 -3.25 -1.55
N ASN A 52 10.87 -2.70 -2.26
CA ASN A 52 11.58 -1.51 -1.84
C ASN A 52 11.24 -0.36 -2.78
N LEU A 53 10.82 0.76 -2.22
CA LEU A 53 10.43 1.94 -2.99
C LEU A 53 11.57 2.49 -3.85
N THR A 54 12.82 2.25 -3.45
CA THR A 54 13.99 2.67 -4.21
C THR A 54 14.31 1.74 -5.37
N ASN A 55 13.66 0.56 -5.44
CA ASN A 55 13.82 -0.37 -6.54
C ASN A 55 12.76 -0.07 -7.59
N GLN A 56 13.19 0.47 -8.73
CA GLN A 56 12.26 0.88 -9.78
C GLN A 56 11.44 -0.29 -10.33
N GLU A 57 12.04 -1.47 -10.42
CA GLU A 57 11.35 -2.66 -10.91
C GLU A 57 10.21 -3.06 -9.96
N ASP A 58 10.48 -3.06 -8.66
CA ASP A 58 9.47 -3.35 -7.66
C ASP A 58 8.31 -2.38 -7.75
N LEU A 59 8.62 -1.10 -7.85
CA LEU A 59 7.61 -0.05 -7.91
C LEU A 59 6.78 -0.15 -9.19
N THR A 60 7.43 -0.41 -10.31
CA THR A 60 6.74 -0.54 -11.60
C THR A 60 5.74 -1.69 -11.56
N LYS A 61 6.16 -2.83 -11.01
CA LYS A 61 5.26 -3.98 -10.88
C LYS A 61 4.10 -3.68 -9.95
N ALA A 62 4.37 -2.99 -8.85
CA ALA A 62 3.33 -2.67 -7.88
C ALA A 62 2.28 -1.70 -8.44
N CYS A 63 2.68 -0.84 -9.37
CA CYS A 63 1.78 0.13 -9.99
C CYS A 63 0.88 -0.45 -11.08
N GLN A 64 1.15 -1.67 -11.53
CA GLN A 64 0.37 -2.25 -12.62
C GLN A 64 -1.11 -2.39 -12.25
N GLU A 65 -1.97 -1.90 -13.13
CA GLU A 65 -3.43 -1.97 -12.99
C GLU A 65 -3.98 -1.17 -11.81
N MET A 66 -3.20 -0.23 -11.29
CA MET A 66 -3.68 0.66 -10.23
C MET A 66 -4.22 1.96 -10.82
N ASP A 67 -5.30 2.45 -10.24
CA ASP A 67 -5.92 3.72 -10.65
C ASP A 67 -5.28 4.92 -9.96
N MET A 68 -4.77 4.71 -8.73
CA MET A 68 -4.17 5.77 -7.93
C MET A 68 -3.00 5.22 -7.13
N VAL A 69 -2.09 6.11 -6.75
CA VAL A 69 -0.98 5.78 -5.86
C VAL A 69 -0.94 6.80 -4.71
N ILE A 70 -0.89 6.30 -3.49
CA ILE A 70 -0.72 7.12 -2.29
C ILE A 70 0.57 6.73 -1.60
N HIS A 71 1.44 7.69 -1.34
CA HIS A 71 2.71 7.47 -0.66
C HIS A 71 2.54 7.76 0.84
N ALA A 72 2.08 6.76 1.59
CA ALA A 72 1.83 6.93 3.02
C ALA A 72 3.12 7.18 3.81
N GLY A 73 4.24 6.64 3.34
CA GLY A 73 5.53 6.89 3.97
C GLY A 73 5.92 8.36 4.00
N ALA A 74 5.52 9.11 2.97
CA ALA A 74 5.83 10.54 2.90
C ALA A 74 5.00 11.35 3.91
N LEU A 75 3.86 10.83 4.32
CA LEU A 75 2.98 11.52 5.27
C LEU A 75 3.52 11.47 6.70
N SER A 76 4.42 10.55 6.97
CA SER A 76 5.01 10.38 8.31
C SER A 76 6.24 11.25 8.54
N THR A 77 6.74 11.91 7.51
CA THR A 77 7.91 12.80 7.62
C THR A 77 7.45 14.22 7.79
N VAL A 78 7.60 14.72 8.96
CA VAL A 78 7.22 16.08 9.26
C VAL A 78 8.40 16.84 9.83
#